data_0dc18f0ef44683047467df017f7b3561
#
_entry.id   0dc18f0ef44683047467df017f7b3561
#
_cell.length_a   1.000
_cell.length_b   1.000
_cell.length_c   1.000
_cell.angle_alpha   90.00
_cell.angle_beta   90.00
_cell.angle_gamma   90.00
#
_symmetry.space_group_name_H-M   'P 1'
#
loop_
_entity.id
_entity.type
_entity.pdbx_description
1 polymer ?
#
loop_
_entity_poly.entity_id
_entity_poly.type
_entity_poly.pdbx_seq_one_letter_code
_entity_poly.pdbx_strand_id
1 'polypeptide(L)'
;MTRLLLSLVCLCPLLTSADRQLFNGKDLTGWARIPRHEDAPKDQQPGFVVKDGLLVAIPAAPEDDLWFTGEKIGNATLRVVYKVSAPSANSGVFIRIPIQPKSEDDAINKGIEVQIDESGDDFHCTGVLYSMTQAKARPYKPAGEWNTLEITMKGPRTTVKLNDILVTDYDGVSPVPAKKAVYEPDRGARPDTGYIAIQHHGGAASVTFKEISLH
;
A
#
# COMPACT_ATOMS: atom_id res chain seq x y z
N MET A 1 8.98 -10.91 64.87
CA MET A 1 8.01 -10.05 64.09
C MET A 1 8.58 -9.84 62.71
N THR A 2 8.24 -10.66 61.75
CA THR A 2 8.75 -10.63 60.38
C THR A 2 7.71 -9.87 59.52
N ARG A 3 8.12 -8.71 59.00
CA ARG A 3 7.26 -7.91 58.10
C ARG A 3 7.38 -8.44 56.69
N LEU A 4 6.28 -8.94 56.16
CA LEU A 4 6.14 -9.36 54.76
C LEU A 4 5.90 -8.08 53.90
N LEU A 5 6.86 -7.72 53.03
CA LEU A 5 6.68 -6.66 52.03
C LEU A 5 5.94 -7.28 50.83
N LEU A 6 4.70 -6.87 50.64
CA LEU A 6 3.92 -7.19 49.43
C LEU A 6 4.33 -6.22 48.35
N SER A 7 5.08 -6.69 47.34
CA SER A 7 5.36 -5.92 46.12
C SER A 7 4.15 -5.92 45.21
N LEU A 8 3.51 -4.77 45.07
CA LEU A 8 2.42 -4.53 44.13
C LEU A 8 3.02 -4.40 42.70
N VAL A 9 2.92 -5.46 41.90
CA VAL A 9 3.26 -5.40 40.47
C VAL A 9 2.13 -4.67 39.76
N CYS A 10 2.38 -3.42 39.39
CA CYS A 10 1.46 -2.65 38.55
C CYS A 10 1.55 -3.20 37.10
N LEU A 11 0.59 -4.04 36.71
CA LEU A 11 0.39 -4.42 35.31
C LEU A 11 -0.17 -3.20 34.59
N CYS A 12 0.70 -2.48 33.86
CA CYS A 12 0.26 -1.46 32.92
C CYS A 12 -0.39 -2.20 31.72
N PRO A 13 -1.68 -1.98 31.41
CA PRO A 13 -2.27 -2.58 30.23
C PRO A 13 -1.54 -2.01 29.01
N LEU A 14 -0.97 -2.89 28.18
CA LEU A 14 -0.53 -2.55 26.84
C LEU A 14 -1.79 -2.11 26.09
N LEU A 15 -1.96 -0.82 25.88
CA LEU A 15 -2.94 -0.28 24.94
C LEU A 15 -2.56 -0.79 23.55
N THR A 16 -3.16 -1.89 23.12
CA THR A 16 -3.17 -2.26 21.71
C THR A 16 -3.95 -1.17 20.99
N SER A 17 -3.30 -0.44 20.07
CA SER A 17 -4.02 0.44 19.15
C SER A 17 -5.11 -0.39 18.49
N ALA A 18 -6.35 0.04 18.60
CA ALA A 18 -7.45 -0.65 17.92
C ALA A 18 -7.24 -0.52 16.40
N ASP A 19 -7.41 -1.61 15.68
CA ASP A 19 -7.33 -1.64 14.23
C ASP A 19 -8.27 -0.59 13.64
N ARG A 20 -7.72 0.29 12.81
CA ARG A 20 -8.49 1.36 12.17
C ARG A 20 -8.72 1.05 10.71
N GLN A 21 -9.98 0.78 10.36
CA GLN A 21 -10.38 0.58 8.97
C GLN A 21 -10.30 1.90 8.19
N LEU A 22 -9.59 1.90 7.08
CA LEU A 22 -9.51 3.02 6.14
C LEU A 22 -10.53 2.85 5.01
N PHE A 23 -10.80 1.61 4.59
CA PHE A 23 -11.88 1.28 3.67
C PHE A 23 -13.09 0.76 4.47
N ASN A 24 -14.25 1.40 4.31
CA ASN A 24 -15.45 1.12 5.11
C ASN A 24 -16.31 -0.04 4.58
N GLY A 25 -15.98 -0.60 3.41
CA GLY A 25 -16.74 -1.67 2.77
C GLY A 25 -18.11 -1.26 2.19
N LYS A 26 -18.47 0.02 2.19
CA LYS A 26 -19.78 0.51 1.76
C LYS A 26 -19.70 1.45 0.56
N ASP A 27 -18.75 2.37 0.58
CA ASP A 27 -18.56 3.41 -0.43
C ASP A 27 -17.12 3.93 -0.40
N LEU A 28 -16.82 4.95 -1.21
CA LEU A 28 -15.51 5.59 -1.28
C LEU A 28 -15.35 6.75 -0.28
N THR A 29 -16.17 6.84 0.77
CA THR A 29 -16.01 7.86 1.82
C THR A 29 -14.61 7.78 2.44
N GLY A 30 -13.91 8.90 2.49
CA GLY A 30 -12.51 8.97 2.94
C GLY A 30 -11.48 8.73 1.83
N TRP A 31 -11.92 8.48 0.61
CA TRP A 31 -11.06 8.30 -0.56
C TRP A 31 -11.43 9.28 -1.67
N ALA A 32 -10.43 9.78 -2.38
CA ALA A 32 -10.62 10.64 -3.54
C ALA A 32 -9.82 10.10 -4.72
N ARG A 33 -10.34 10.33 -5.92
CA ARG A 33 -9.70 9.97 -7.18
C ARG A 33 -8.43 10.81 -7.39
N ILE A 34 -7.38 10.16 -7.85
CA ILE A 34 -6.22 10.79 -8.46
C ILE A 34 -6.32 10.49 -9.97
N PRO A 35 -6.53 11.48 -10.82
CA PRO A 35 -6.54 11.27 -12.26
C PRO A 35 -5.14 10.92 -12.78
N ARG A 36 -5.07 10.23 -13.92
CA ARG A 36 -3.79 9.96 -14.58
C ARG A 36 -3.01 11.25 -14.86
N HIS A 37 -3.69 12.28 -15.36
CA HIS A 37 -3.13 13.59 -15.62
C HIS A 37 -3.93 14.70 -14.92
N GLU A 38 -3.29 15.80 -14.52
CA GLU A 38 -3.93 16.89 -13.77
C GLU A 38 -5.08 17.56 -14.55
N ASP A 39 -5.04 17.54 -15.87
CA ASP A 39 -6.06 18.09 -16.77
C ASP A 39 -7.19 17.10 -17.16
N ALA A 40 -7.18 15.89 -16.61
CA ALA A 40 -8.24 14.92 -16.87
C ALA A 40 -9.61 15.43 -16.39
N PRO A 41 -10.72 15.02 -17.04
CA PRO A 41 -12.07 15.44 -16.66
C PRO A 41 -12.36 15.14 -15.18
N LYS A 42 -12.82 16.18 -14.45
CA LYS A 42 -13.10 16.07 -13.00
C LYS A 42 -14.34 15.22 -12.69
N ASP A 43 -15.23 15.10 -13.65
CA ASP A 43 -16.47 14.30 -13.59
C ASP A 43 -16.29 12.85 -14.04
N GLN A 44 -15.08 12.48 -14.47
CA GLN A 44 -14.77 11.08 -14.79
C GLN A 44 -14.94 10.20 -13.55
N GLN A 45 -15.67 9.10 -13.69
CA GLN A 45 -15.85 8.15 -12.60
C GLN A 45 -14.51 7.47 -12.27
N PRO A 46 -14.25 7.17 -10.97
CA PRO A 46 -13.07 6.40 -10.58
C PRO A 46 -13.03 5.05 -11.28
N GLY A 47 -11.82 4.55 -11.57
CA GLY A 47 -11.59 3.20 -12.06
C GLY A 47 -11.91 2.11 -11.03
N PHE A 48 -12.46 2.50 -9.88
CA PHE A 48 -12.87 1.61 -8.79
C PHE A 48 -14.37 1.71 -8.51
N VAL A 49 -14.95 0.58 -8.09
CA VAL A 49 -16.32 0.49 -7.59
C VAL A 49 -16.38 -0.31 -6.29
N VAL A 50 -17.27 0.07 -5.39
CA VAL A 50 -17.56 -0.76 -4.20
C VAL A 50 -18.74 -1.69 -4.54
N LYS A 51 -18.50 -2.99 -4.45
CA LYS A 51 -19.48 -4.04 -4.71
C LYS A 51 -19.35 -5.16 -3.69
N ASP A 52 -20.47 -5.55 -3.08
CA ASP A 52 -20.54 -6.65 -2.10
C ASP A 52 -19.51 -6.52 -0.94
N GLY A 53 -19.29 -5.28 -0.48
CA GLY A 53 -18.33 -4.99 0.58
C GLY A 53 -16.85 -4.95 0.14
N LEU A 54 -16.60 -5.03 -1.16
CA LEU A 54 -15.25 -5.08 -1.76
C LEU A 54 -15.00 -3.84 -2.61
N LEU A 55 -13.75 -3.35 -2.59
CA LEU A 55 -13.25 -2.34 -3.52
C LEU A 55 -12.70 -3.07 -4.75
N VAL A 56 -13.31 -2.87 -5.90
CA VAL A 56 -13.00 -3.60 -7.14
C VAL A 56 -12.46 -2.64 -8.19
N ALA A 57 -11.26 -2.88 -8.69
CA ALA A 57 -10.73 -2.21 -9.87
C ALA A 57 -11.51 -2.66 -11.11
N ILE A 58 -12.08 -1.71 -11.86
CA ILE A 58 -12.93 -1.98 -13.01
C ILE A 58 -12.06 -2.34 -14.22
N PRO A 59 -12.16 -3.55 -14.79
CA PRO A 59 -11.37 -3.92 -15.95
C PRO A 59 -11.55 -2.94 -17.11
N ALA A 60 -10.47 -2.60 -17.79
CA ALA A 60 -10.44 -1.69 -18.94
C ALA A 60 -10.98 -0.27 -18.68
N ALA A 61 -11.24 0.12 -17.44
CA ALA A 61 -11.48 1.52 -17.10
C ALA A 61 -10.18 2.35 -17.31
N PRO A 62 -10.28 3.67 -17.51
CA PRO A 62 -9.10 4.53 -17.53
C PRO A 62 -8.26 4.37 -16.26
N GLU A 63 -6.94 4.39 -16.43
CA GLU A 63 -6.01 4.37 -15.31
C GLU A 63 -6.24 5.58 -14.41
N ASP A 64 -6.34 5.36 -13.13
CA ASP A 64 -6.41 6.36 -12.06
C ASP A 64 -6.16 5.68 -10.71
N ASP A 65 -5.93 6.49 -9.68
CA ASP A 65 -5.72 5.98 -8.34
C ASP A 65 -6.79 6.48 -7.38
N LEU A 66 -6.87 5.85 -6.22
CA LEU A 66 -7.60 6.36 -5.07
C LEU A 66 -6.63 6.68 -3.94
N TRP A 67 -6.63 7.91 -3.43
CA TRP A 67 -5.85 8.27 -2.26
C TRP A 67 -6.73 8.47 -1.02
N PHE A 68 -6.20 8.11 0.15
CA PHE A 68 -6.89 8.31 1.43
C PHE A 68 -6.76 9.76 1.88
N THR A 69 -7.90 10.45 1.99
CA THR A 69 -7.96 11.90 2.23
C THR A 69 -7.88 12.30 3.69
N GLY A 70 -7.96 11.33 4.62
CA GLY A 70 -8.09 11.61 6.03
C GLY A 70 -6.85 12.28 6.62
N GLU A 71 -5.69 11.68 6.47
CA GLU A 71 -4.43 12.18 7.04
C GLU A 71 -3.19 11.53 6.40
N LYS A 72 -2.02 12.10 6.67
CA LYS A 72 -0.74 11.46 6.39
C LYS A 72 -0.47 10.37 7.41
N ILE A 73 -0.03 9.21 6.92
CA ILE A 73 0.32 8.05 7.73
C ILE A 73 1.83 8.07 7.98
N GLY A 74 2.21 7.87 9.24
CA GLY A 74 3.59 7.78 9.70
C GLY A 74 3.92 6.36 10.20
N ASN A 75 4.38 6.28 11.46
CA ASN A 75 4.70 5.01 12.11
C ASN A 75 3.43 4.17 12.30
N ALA A 76 3.23 3.18 11.44
CA ALA A 76 2.08 2.29 11.45
C ALA A 76 2.36 1.04 10.61
N THR A 77 1.55 0.02 10.77
CA THR A 77 1.45 -1.10 9.83
C THR A 77 0.16 -0.94 9.03
N LEU A 78 0.30 -0.72 7.73
CA LEU A 78 -0.82 -0.75 6.78
C LEU A 78 -1.04 -2.19 6.35
N ARG A 79 -2.22 -2.72 6.62
CA ARG A 79 -2.65 -4.04 6.22
C ARG A 79 -3.59 -3.93 5.03
N VAL A 80 -3.27 -4.64 3.94
CA VAL A 80 -4.06 -4.66 2.71
C VAL A 80 -4.37 -6.10 2.34
N VAL A 81 -5.65 -6.48 2.35
CA VAL A 81 -6.10 -7.81 1.92
C VAL A 81 -6.71 -7.68 0.53
N TYR A 82 -6.10 -8.35 -0.43
CA TYR A 82 -6.45 -8.25 -1.84
C TYR A 82 -6.44 -9.63 -2.54
N LYS A 83 -7.03 -9.69 -3.72
CA LYS A 83 -6.88 -10.78 -4.66
C LYS A 83 -6.81 -10.25 -6.09
N VAL A 84 -6.11 -10.97 -6.95
CA VAL A 84 -6.03 -10.68 -8.38
C VAL A 84 -6.96 -11.63 -9.17
N SER A 85 -7.51 -11.16 -10.29
CA SER A 85 -8.36 -11.98 -11.16
C SER A 85 -7.57 -12.89 -12.12
N ALA A 86 -6.31 -12.51 -12.39
CA ALA A 86 -5.37 -13.27 -13.22
C ALA A 86 -3.93 -12.88 -12.85
N PRO A 87 -2.91 -13.71 -13.15
CA PRO A 87 -1.50 -13.40 -12.88
C PRO A 87 -0.98 -12.13 -13.57
N SER A 88 -1.65 -11.67 -14.62
CA SER A 88 -1.32 -10.42 -15.35
C SER A 88 -1.96 -9.17 -14.74
N ALA A 89 -2.65 -9.27 -13.60
CA ALA A 89 -3.19 -8.12 -12.92
C ALA A 89 -2.05 -7.29 -12.30
N ASN A 90 -2.12 -5.97 -12.51
CA ASN A 90 -1.17 -5.01 -11.99
C ASN A 90 -1.89 -3.96 -11.16
N SER A 91 -1.32 -3.61 -10.02
CA SER A 91 -1.77 -2.60 -9.08
C SER A 91 -0.61 -2.26 -8.13
N GLY A 92 -0.83 -1.32 -7.22
CA GLY A 92 0.14 -0.94 -6.22
C GLY A 92 -0.50 -0.25 -5.02
N VAL A 93 0.26 -0.20 -3.94
CA VAL A 93 -0.06 0.59 -2.76
C VAL A 93 1.01 1.67 -2.62
N PHE A 94 0.65 2.91 -2.92
CA PHE A 94 1.56 4.04 -2.70
C PHE A 94 1.56 4.43 -1.23
N ILE A 95 2.74 4.67 -0.70
CA ILE A 95 2.99 5.15 0.67
C ILE A 95 3.87 6.39 0.64
N ARG A 96 3.90 7.15 1.74
CA ARG A 96 4.81 8.29 1.92
C ARG A 96 4.67 9.40 0.88
N ILE A 97 3.51 9.58 0.25
CA ILE A 97 3.27 10.67 -0.69
C ILE A 97 3.27 11.99 0.09
N PRO A 98 4.24 12.91 -0.13
CA PRO A 98 4.45 14.06 0.77
C PRO A 98 3.41 15.18 0.63
N ILE A 99 2.66 15.18 -0.46
CA ILE A 99 1.65 16.20 -0.82
C ILE A 99 0.31 15.53 -1.08
N GLN A 100 -0.77 16.30 -1.12
CA GLN A 100 -2.03 15.83 -1.69
C GLN A 100 -1.82 15.64 -3.19
N PRO A 101 -1.94 14.40 -3.71
CA PRO A 101 -1.64 14.13 -5.11
C PRO A 101 -2.72 14.72 -6.01
N LYS A 102 -2.30 15.30 -7.14
CA LYS A 102 -3.19 15.88 -8.16
C LYS A 102 -3.23 15.06 -9.44
N SER A 103 -2.22 14.22 -9.64
CA SER A 103 -2.10 13.28 -10.74
C SER A 103 -1.40 12.01 -10.26
N GLU A 104 -1.51 10.95 -11.05
CA GLU A 104 -0.78 9.70 -10.82
C GLU A 104 0.73 9.92 -10.72
N ASP A 105 1.29 10.84 -11.52
CA ASP A 105 2.70 11.21 -11.46
C ASP A 105 3.15 11.70 -10.07
N ASP A 106 2.26 12.36 -9.31
CA ASP A 106 2.56 12.79 -7.95
C ASP A 106 2.73 11.59 -7.01
N ALA A 107 1.90 10.57 -7.15
CA ALA A 107 1.99 9.33 -6.35
C ALA A 107 3.23 8.53 -6.75
N ILE A 108 3.44 8.30 -8.05
CA ILE A 108 4.55 7.53 -8.61
C ILE A 108 5.91 8.16 -8.28
N ASN A 109 6.08 9.46 -8.57
CA ASN A 109 7.39 10.10 -8.47
C ASN A 109 7.72 10.64 -7.08
N LYS A 110 6.71 10.96 -6.26
CA LYS A 110 6.90 11.55 -4.93
C LYS A 110 6.66 10.57 -3.78
N GLY A 111 5.90 9.50 -4.01
CA GLY A 111 5.68 8.40 -3.08
C GLY A 111 6.67 7.26 -3.25
N ILE A 112 6.34 6.15 -2.63
CA ILE A 112 6.96 4.83 -2.83
C ILE A 112 5.82 3.86 -3.11
N GLU A 113 5.93 3.12 -4.21
CA GLU A 113 4.98 2.07 -4.55
C GLU A 113 5.40 0.74 -3.94
N VAL A 114 4.50 0.11 -3.19
CA VAL A 114 4.55 -1.31 -2.84
C VAL A 114 3.78 -2.07 -3.90
N GLN A 115 4.49 -2.79 -4.74
CA GLN A 115 3.96 -3.41 -5.96
C GLN A 115 2.97 -4.55 -5.68
N ILE A 116 1.99 -4.69 -6.57
CA ILE A 116 1.09 -5.85 -6.71
C ILE A 116 1.15 -6.31 -8.17
N ASP A 117 2.08 -7.20 -8.50
CA ASP A 117 2.27 -7.82 -9.82
C ASP A 117 2.92 -9.19 -9.65
N GLU A 118 2.21 -10.26 -10.04
CA GLU A 118 2.74 -11.61 -9.93
C GLU A 118 3.69 -11.95 -11.09
N SER A 119 3.64 -11.21 -12.21
CA SER A 119 4.41 -11.43 -13.42
C SER A 119 5.74 -10.67 -13.45
N GLY A 120 5.93 -9.67 -12.60
CA GLY A 120 7.11 -8.83 -12.55
C GLY A 120 8.41 -9.59 -12.20
N ASP A 121 9.56 -9.03 -12.55
CA ASP A 121 10.87 -9.54 -12.10
C ASP A 121 11.09 -9.26 -10.60
N ASP A 122 12.27 -9.61 -10.06
CA ASP A 122 12.55 -9.46 -8.62
C ASP A 122 12.53 -8.01 -8.09
N PHE A 123 12.56 -7.01 -8.97
CA PHE A 123 12.46 -5.59 -8.62
C PHE A 123 11.07 -4.99 -8.90
N HIS A 124 10.16 -5.77 -9.55
CA HIS A 124 8.86 -5.30 -10.01
C HIS A 124 7.71 -6.25 -9.60
N CYS A 125 7.99 -7.26 -8.75
CA CYS A 125 6.96 -8.20 -8.30
C CYS A 125 6.29 -7.76 -6.99
N THR A 126 5.22 -8.45 -6.63
CA THR A 126 4.42 -8.16 -5.42
C THR A 126 5.25 -8.08 -4.15
N GLY A 127 5.06 -7.00 -3.41
CA GLY A 127 5.66 -6.76 -2.10
C GLY A 127 7.04 -6.09 -2.14
N VAL A 128 7.62 -5.83 -3.32
CA VAL A 128 8.82 -4.99 -3.42
C VAL A 128 8.44 -3.50 -3.34
N LEU A 129 9.38 -2.66 -2.96
CA LEU A 129 9.33 -1.23 -3.26
C LEU A 129 9.76 -1.10 -4.71
N TYR A 130 8.82 -0.75 -5.59
CA TYR A 130 8.95 -0.81 -7.04
C TYR A 130 10.27 -0.22 -7.54
N SER A 131 11.04 -1.04 -8.25
CA SER A 131 12.41 -0.79 -8.74
C SER A 131 13.42 -0.30 -7.69
N MET A 132 13.11 -0.34 -6.40
CA MET A 132 14.03 0.04 -5.30
C MET A 132 14.63 -1.17 -4.59
N THR A 133 13.85 -2.22 -4.37
CA THR A 133 14.27 -3.39 -3.59
C THR A 133 14.07 -4.67 -4.37
N GLN A 134 14.98 -5.63 -4.16
CA GLN A 134 14.83 -6.97 -4.69
C GLN A 134 14.00 -7.84 -3.74
N ALA A 135 13.08 -8.63 -4.28
CA ALA A 135 12.27 -9.54 -3.51
C ALA A 135 13.11 -10.60 -2.80
N LYS A 136 12.93 -10.76 -1.49
CA LYS A 136 13.54 -11.85 -0.70
C LYS A 136 12.79 -13.17 -0.85
N ALA A 137 11.50 -13.10 -1.21
CA ALA A 137 10.62 -14.24 -1.44
C ALA A 137 9.42 -13.80 -2.31
N ARG A 138 8.73 -14.75 -2.92
CA ARG A 138 7.51 -14.53 -3.72
C ARG A 138 6.36 -15.42 -3.21
N PRO A 139 5.85 -15.19 -1.99
CA PRO A 139 4.86 -16.06 -1.36
C PRO A 139 3.41 -15.68 -1.72
N TYR A 140 3.17 -15.16 -2.91
CA TYR A 140 1.81 -14.88 -3.37
C TYR A 140 1.04 -16.18 -3.61
N LYS A 141 -0.28 -16.13 -3.35
CA LYS A 141 -1.20 -17.21 -3.63
C LYS A 141 -1.76 -17.06 -5.05
N PRO A 142 -2.20 -18.16 -5.69
CA PRO A 142 -2.75 -18.12 -7.03
C PRO A 142 -3.87 -17.11 -7.23
N ALA A 143 -4.07 -16.65 -8.46
CA ALA A 143 -5.18 -15.78 -8.83
C ALA A 143 -6.52 -16.32 -8.34
N GLY A 144 -7.37 -15.45 -7.80
CA GLY A 144 -8.64 -15.80 -7.14
C GLY A 144 -8.53 -16.01 -5.62
N GLU A 145 -7.33 -16.24 -5.08
CA GLU A 145 -7.11 -16.39 -3.64
C GLU A 145 -6.75 -15.06 -2.97
N TRP A 146 -7.12 -14.94 -1.69
CA TRP A 146 -6.82 -13.74 -0.90
C TRP A 146 -5.37 -13.73 -0.43
N ASN A 147 -4.67 -12.66 -0.76
CA ASN A 147 -3.33 -12.31 -0.29
C ASN A 147 -3.41 -11.20 0.77
N THR A 148 -2.43 -11.16 1.65
CA THR A 148 -2.30 -10.11 2.67
C THR A 148 -0.94 -9.46 2.56
N LEU A 149 -0.91 -8.14 2.29
CA LEU A 149 0.27 -7.29 2.44
C LEU A 149 0.22 -6.61 3.81
N GLU A 150 1.32 -6.68 4.55
CA GLU A 150 1.57 -5.90 5.77
C GLU A 150 2.76 -4.99 5.49
N ILE A 151 2.49 -3.69 5.39
CA ILE A 151 3.47 -2.65 5.08
C ILE A 151 3.74 -1.88 6.36
N THR A 152 4.84 -2.19 7.03
CA THR A 152 5.22 -1.51 8.28
C THR A 152 6.18 -0.36 7.98
N MET A 153 5.77 0.84 8.36
CA MET A 153 6.56 2.07 8.32
C MET A 153 7.01 2.43 9.73
N LYS A 154 8.31 2.59 9.96
CA LYS A 154 8.88 3.00 11.25
C LYS A 154 10.05 3.96 11.03
N GLY A 155 9.82 5.24 11.29
CA GLY A 155 10.73 6.29 10.82
C GLY A 155 10.98 6.14 9.32
N PRO A 156 12.21 6.18 8.83
CA PRO A 156 12.53 6.02 7.41
C PRO A 156 12.34 4.58 6.91
N ARG A 157 12.44 3.57 7.81
CA ARG A 157 12.40 2.15 7.44
C ARG A 157 11.03 1.72 6.96
N THR A 158 11.01 0.89 5.92
CA THR A 158 9.82 0.23 5.40
C THR A 158 10.07 -1.27 5.26
N THR A 159 9.25 -2.09 5.91
CA THR A 159 9.25 -3.55 5.74
C THR A 159 7.93 -4.00 5.14
N VAL A 160 7.97 -4.97 4.23
CA VAL A 160 6.78 -5.55 3.63
C VAL A 160 6.78 -7.05 3.83
N LYS A 161 5.69 -7.55 4.40
CA LYS A 161 5.39 -8.97 4.43
C LYS A 161 4.23 -9.25 3.47
N LEU A 162 4.32 -10.35 2.77
CA LEU A 162 3.25 -10.92 1.97
C LEU A 162 2.92 -12.30 2.55
N ASN A 163 1.68 -12.49 2.99
CA ASN A 163 1.23 -13.73 3.64
C ASN A 163 2.18 -14.18 4.76
N ASP A 164 2.50 -13.25 5.68
CA ASP A 164 3.40 -13.40 6.83
C ASP A 164 4.89 -13.58 6.50
N ILE A 165 5.28 -13.69 5.23
CA ILE A 165 6.66 -13.89 4.79
C ILE A 165 7.27 -12.55 4.38
N LEU A 166 8.48 -12.25 4.91
CA LEU A 166 9.21 -11.01 4.61
C LEU A 166 9.66 -11.00 3.14
N VAL A 167 9.17 -10.02 2.38
CA VAL A 167 9.55 -9.77 0.99
C VAL A 167 10.57 -8.64 0.90
N THR A 168 10.31 -7.54 1.61
CA THR A 168 11.14 -6.33 1.57
C THR A 168 11.51 -5.87 2.96
N ASP A 169 12.73 -5.36 3.08
CA ASP A 169 13.24 -4.67 4.26
C ASP A 169 14.21 -3.58 3.78
N TYR A 170 13.74 -2.34 3.76
CA TYR A 170 14.48 -1.15 3.33
C TYR A 170 14.63 -0.18 4.49
N ASP A 171 15.85 0.26 4.75
CA ASP A 171 16.17 1.14 5.88
C ASP A 171 15.75 2.62 5.65
N GLY A 172 15.39 2.96 4.40
CA GLY A 172 14.97 4.31 4.01
C GLY A 172 16.10 5.25 3.63
N VAL A 173 17.37 4.83 3.73
CA VAL A 173 18.56 5.68 3.52
C VAL A 173 19.62 5.04 2.62
N SER A 174 19.68 3.71 2.55
CA SER A 174 20.62 3.00 1.69
C SER A 174 20.41 3.34 0.21
N PRO A 175 21.48 3.41 -0.58
CA PRO A 175 21.37 3.63 -2.01
C PRO A 175 20.46 2.60 -2.68
N VAL A 176 19.63 3.06 -3.61
CA VAL A 176 18.78 2.22 -4.45
C VAL A 176 19.44 2.00 -5.82
N PRO A 177 19.08 0.94 -6.55
CA PRO A 177 19.61 0.68 -7.88
C PRO A 177 19.39 1.85 -8.85
N ALA A 178 20.26 2.04 -9.81
CA ALA A 178 20.03 3.00 -10.90
C ALA A 178 18.82 2.61 -11.74
N LYS A 179 18.09 3.62 -12.28
CA LYS A 179 16.98 3.38 -13.22
C LYS A 179 17.44 2.47 -14.36
N LYS A 180 16.63 1.46 -14.68
CA LYS A 180 16.85 0.56 -15.81
C LYS A 180 16.08 1.01 -17.05
N ALA A 181 14.97 1.72 -16.85
CA ALA A 181 14.12 2.22 -17.91
C ALA A 181 13.72 3.68 -17.66
N VAL A 182 13.45 4.42 -18.74
CA VAL A 182 13.12 5.86 -18.67
C VAL A 182 11.80 6.12 -17.96
N TYR A 183 10.87 5.16 -18.01
CA TYR A 183 9.55 5.27 -17.36
C TYR A 183 9.59 4.98 -15.86
N GLU A 184 10.68 4.41 -15.34
CA GLU A 184 10.80 4.17 -13.91
C GLU A 184 10.83 5.50 -13.14
N PRO A 185 10.15 5.60 -11.97
CA PRO A 185 10.11 6.82 -11.19
C PRO A 185 11.47 7.19 -10.61
N ASP A 186 11.61 8.43 -10.16
CA ASP A 186 12.73 8.84 -9.32
C ASP A 186 12.61 8.19 -7.95
N ARG A 187 13.68 7.53 -7.51
CA ARG A 187 13.72 6.65 -6.34
C ARG A 187 14.65 7.19 -5.27
N GLY A 188 14.45 6.71 -4.05
CA GLY A 188 15.27 7.03 -2.90
C GLY A 188 14.44 7.34 -1.66
N ALA A 189 15.08 7.95 -0.67
CA ALA A 189 14.46 8.33 0.59
C ALA A 189 13.20 9.20 0.39
N ARG A 190 12.22 8.99 1.26
CA ARG A 190 10.98 9.77 1.32
C ARG A 190 10.73 10.22 2.75
N PRO A 191 9.91 11.24 2.99
CA PRO A 191 9.53 11.64 4.35
C PRO A 191 8.93 10.49 5.17
N ASP A 192 9.12 10.52 6.49
CA ASP A 192 8.61 9.48 7.38
C ASP A 192 7.08 9.42 7.44
N THR A 193 6.40 10.48 7.00
CA THR A 193 4.94 10.57 6.93
C THR A 193 4.49 10.98 5.53
N GLY A 194 3.38 10.42 5.07
CA GLY A 194 2.80 10.79 3.78
C GLY A 194 1.41 10.22 3.59
N TYR A 195 0.73 10.67 2.54
CA TYR A 195 -0.53 10.07 2.13
C TYR A 195 -0.29 8.67 1.54
N ILE A 196 -1.36 7.89 1.50
CA ILE A 196 -1.40 6.59 0.85
C ILE A 196 -2.37 6.61 -0.31
N ALA A 197 -2.11 5.78 -1.33
CA ALA A 197 -3.03 5.59 -2.44
C ALA A 197 -3.02 4.12 -2.91
N ILE A 198 -4.07 3.74 -3.63
CA ILE A 198 -4.23 2.44 -4.27
C ILE A 198 -4.30 2.67 -5.77
N GLN A 199 -3.46 1.96 -6.52
CA GLN A 199 -3.37 2.11 -7.96
C GLN A 199 -4.43 1.30 -8.71
N HIS A 200 -4.99 1.90 -9.77
CA HIS A 200 -5.72 1.23 -10.84
C HIS A 200 -4.88 1.32 -12.12
N HIS A 201 -4.12 0.28 -12.42
CA HIS A 201 -3.21 0.25 -13.56
C HIS A 201 -3.91 0.00 -14.91
N GLY A 202 -5.24 -0.15 -14.93
CA GLY A 202 -5.98 -0.50 -16.15
C GLY A 202 -5.82 -1.97 -16.54
N GLY A 203 -6.04 -2.26 -17.83
CA GLY A 203 -5.93 -3.61 -18.36
C GLY A 203 -7.17 -4.49 -18.18
N ALA A 204 -7.10 -5.73 -18.68
CA ALA A 204 -8.22 -6.67 -18.67
C ALA A 204 -8.36 -7.44 -17.34
N ALA A 205 -7.27 -7.58 -16.59
CA ALA A 205 -7.27 -8.21 -15.28
C ALA A 205 -7.51 -7.18 -14.19
N SER A 206 -8.21 -7.57 -13.13
CA SER A 206 -8.57 -6.68 -12.03
C SER A 206 -7.94 -7.10 -10.71
N VAL A 207 -7.80 -6.14 -9.81
CA VAL A 207 -7.47 -6.35 -8.41
C VAL A 207 -8.67 -5.99 -7.55
N THR A 208 -8.97 -6.80 -6.55
CA THR A 208 -10.07 -6.61 -5.62
C THR A 208 -9.52 -6.52 -4.21
N PHE A 209 -9.90 -5.48 -3.47
CA PHE A 209 -9.47 -5.27 -2.10
C PHE A 209 -10.62 -5.53 -1.14
N LYS A 210 -10.35 -6.29 -0.08
CA LYS A 210 -11.30 -6.63 0.97
C LYS A 210 -11.11 -5.79 2.22
N GLU A 211 -9.85 -5.42 2.50
CA GLU A 211 -9.47 -4.70 3.71
C GLU A 211 -8.33 -3.74 3.39
N ILE A 212 -8.42 -2.53 3.91
CA ILE A 212 -7.35 -1.55 3.99
C ILE A 212 -7.45 -0.94 5.38
N SER A 213 -6.51 -1.28 6.27
CA SER A 213 -6.56 -0.92 7.69
C SER A 213 -5.17 -0.56 8.24
N LEU A 214 -5.16 0.15 9.36
CA LEU A 214 -3.96 0.45 10.15
C LEU A 214 -3.98 -0.32 11.48
N HIS A 215 -2.78 -0.81 11.85
CA HIS A 215 -2.50 -1.53 13.10
C HIS A 215 -1.39 -0.86 13.88
#